data_aa36f7e7eb9e946efa7cfea6b04794c9
#
_entry.id   aa36f7e7eb9e946efa7cfea6b04794c9
#
_cell.length_a   1.000
_cell.length_b   1.000
_cell.length_c   1.000
_cell.angle_alpha   90.00
_cell.angle_beta   90.00
_cell.angle_gamma   90.00
#
_symmetry.space_group_name_H-M   'P 1'
#
loop_
_entity.id
_entity.type
_entity.pdbx_description
1 polymer ?
#
loop_
_entity_poly.entity_id
_entity_poly.type
_entity_poly.pdbx_seq_one_letter_code
_entity_poly.pdbx_strand_id
1 'polypeptide(L)'
;KEKEIFDGVNYVINIEARGTSGPAIMFETSPNNKAVLDLYEATDKPYSYSITPEIYRLLPNGTDFTVFLENNLTGINISVLDGFENYHTPNDNPDNLSDKSMQHYGDQVLPIVREFVSNEKYSNPDVFESKEDSIFFTLGNQFIRYSKNTNMVLLALIALSILFAIKKLNITNIKKILKYIGRNSLYTLVTVGLGYGLSRLLALINGRKFEITYLPLIKFEDVIFIIVIQE
;
A
#
# COMPACT_ATOMS: atom_id res chain seq x y z
N LYS A 1 -8.36 26.12 19.08
CA LYS A 1 -9.15 25.17 19.92
C LYS A 1 -9.01 23.70 19.47
N GLU A 2 -8.81 23.43 18.18
CA GLU A 2 -8.68 22.04 17.68
C GLU A 2 -7.30 21.43 17.97
N LYS A 3 -6.24 22.23 18.05
CA LYS A 3 -4.88 21.73 18.36
C LYS A 3 -4.72 21.18 19.77
N GLU A 4 -5.48 21.68 20.73
CA GLU A 4 -5.45 21.22 22.12
C GLU A 4 -5.91 19.76 22.28
N ILE A 5 -6.72 19.24 21.34
CA ILE A 5 -7.22 17.85 21.38
C ILE A 5 -6.10 16.84 21.14
N PHE A 6 -5.06 17.23 20.42
CA PHE A 6 -3.94 16.37 20.05
C PHE A 6 -2.71 16.52 20.93
N ASP A 7 -2.80 17.39 21.97
CA ASP A 7 -1.69 17.58 22.89
C ASP A 7 -1.36 16.28 23.64
N GLY A 8 -0.09 15.87 23.59
CA GLY A 8 0.40 14.64 24.20
C GLY A 8 0.18 13.38 23.36
N VAL A 9 -0.38 13.47 22.15
CA VAL A 9 -0.47 12.35 21.23
C VAL A 9 0.87 12.18 20.49
N ASN A 10 1.58 11.10 20.77
CA ASN A 10 2.88 10.82 20.17
C ASN A 10 2.83 9.87 18.98
N TYR A 11 1.79 9.03 18.89
CA TYR A 11 1.64 8.06 17.83
C TYR A 11 0.16 7.73 17.59
N VAL A 12 -0.22 7.60 16.32
CA VAL A 12 -1.58 7.29 15.90
C VAL A 12 -1.60 5.95 15.15
N ILE A 13 -2.48 5.07 15.55
CA ILE A 13 -2.84 3.87 14.79
C ILE A 13 -4.27 4.05 14.33
N ASN A 14 -4.46 4.34 13.05
CA ASN A 14 -5.78 4.42 12.45
C ASN A 14 -6.16 3.04 11.90
N ILE A 15 -7.32 2.55 12.28
CA ILE A 15 -7.89 1.29 11.84
C ILE A 15 -9.10 1.60 10.99
N GLU A 16 -8.96 1.39 9.71
CA GLU A 16 -9.93 1.66 8.66
C GLU A 16 -10.52 0.36 8.11
N ALA A 17 -11.67 0.47 7.44
CA ALA A 17 -12.20 -0.60 6.62
C ALA A 17 -12.77 -0.02 5.32
N ARG A 18 -12.30 -0.51 4.19
CA ARG A 18 -12.93 -0.29 2.88
C ARG A 18 -13.64 -1.52 2.37
N GLY A 19 -13.60 -2.57 3.14
CA GLY A 19 -14.24 -3.85 2.89
C GLY A 19 -14.56 -4.56 4.19
N THR A 20 -15.10 -5.76 4.09
CA THR A 20 -15.51 -6.57 5.24
C THR A 20 -14.60 -7.77 5.46
N SER A 21 -13.59 -7.98 4.60
CA SER A 21 -12.72 -9.16 4.64
C SER A 21 -11.33 -8.89 4.07
N GLY A 22 -10.51 -9.94 4.01
CA GLY A 22 -9.15 -9.90 3.49
C GLY A 22 -8.08 -9.60 4.55
N PRO A 23 -6.82 -9.59 4.13
CA PRO A 23 -5.74 -9.22 5.01
C PRO A 23 -5.76 -7.71 5.31
N ALA A 24 -5.54 -7.37 6.58
CA ALA A 24 -5.37 -5.98 6.98
C ALA A 24 -4.01 -5.46 6.45
N ILE A 25 -4.04 -4.51 5.54
CA ILE A 25 -2.84 -3.90 4.96
C ILE A 25 -2.53 -2.57 5.64
N MET A 26 -1.30 -2.40 6.11
CA MET A 26 -0.79 -1.08 6.45
C MET A 26 -0.45 -0.35 5.15
N PHE A 27 -1.38 0.51 4.71
CA PHE A 27 -1.34 1.13 3.39
C PHE A 27 -0.85 2.57 3.40
N GLU A 28 -0.73 3.19 4.57
CA GLU A 28 -0.28 4.57 4.68
C GLU A 28 0.52 4.78 5.97
N THR A 29 1.53 5.63 5.92
CA THR A 29 2.33 6.11 7.05
C THR A 29 2.43 7.62 7.01
N SER A 30 2.73 8.23 8.15
CA SER A 30 3.20 9.62 8.17
C SER A 30 4.50 9.77 7.38
N PRO A 31 4.80 10.97 6.83
CA PRO A 31 6.08 11.28 6.19
C PRO A 31 7.27 11.04 7.15
N ASN A 32 8.47 10.86 6.58
CA ASN A 32 9.68 10.56 7.34
C ASN A 32 9.55 9.29 8.18
N ASN A 33 9.06 8.25 7.57
CA ASN A 33 8.49 7.04 8.18
C ASN A 33 9.49 6.12 8.89
N LYS A 34 10.78 6.41 8.92
CA LYS A 34 11.79 5.51 9.49
C LYS A 34 11.46 5.06 10.92
N ALA A 35 11.19 6.02 11.81
CA ALA A 35 10.89 5.72 13.21
C ALA A 35 9.51 5.03 13.38
N VAL A 36 8.55 5.37 12.53
CA VAL A 36 7.25 4.70 12.45
C VAL A 36 7.42 3.22 12.10
N LEU A 37 8.27 2.94 11.11
CA LEU A 37 8.56 1.58 10.67
C LEU A 37 9.43 0.81 11.67
N ASP A 38 10.28 1.51 12.47
CA ASP A 38 10.98 0.89 13.61
C ASP A 38 9.98 0.29 14.60
N LEU A 39 8.88 0.99 14.87
CA LEU A 39 7.83 0.49 15.74
C LEU A 39 6.96 -0.57 15.06
N TYR A 40 6.66 -0.40 13.76
CA TYR A 40 5.88 -1.38 12.99
C TYR A 40 6.58 -2.75 12.88
N GLU A 41 7.90 -2.83 13.00
CA GLU A 41 8.65 -4.11 13.04
C GLU A 41 8.22 -5.03 14.19
N ALA A 42 7.59 -4.49 15.23
CA ALA A 42 7.08 -5.30 16.34
C ALA A 42 5.88 -6.18 15.96
N THR A 43 5.26 -5.94 14.79
CA THR A 43 4.07 -6.69 14.36
C THR A 43 4.37 -8.18 14.10
N ASP A 44 3.45 -9.06 14.51
CA ASP A 44 3.58 -10.51 14.32
C ASP A 44 3.31 -10.95 12.88
N LYS A 45 2.39 -10.25 12.20
CA LYS A 45 1.97 -10.58 10.83
C LYS A 45 1.96 -9.32 9.95
N PRO A 46 3.12 -8.84 9.53
CA PRO A 46 3.20 -7.67 8.68
C PRO A 46 2.53 -7.91 7.33
N TYR A 47 1.81 -6.88 6.86
CA TYR A 47 1.29 -6.84 5.50
C TYR A 47 1.30 -5.39 5.02
N SER A 48 2.34 -5.02 4.28
CA SER A 48 2.55 -3.63 3.88
C SER A 48 3.58 -3.49 2.76
N TYR A 49 3.43 -2.45 1.94
CA TYR A 49 4.29 -2.18 0.79
C TYR A 49 4.44 -0.67 0.58
N SER A 50 5.65 -0.17 0.32
CA SER A 50 5.90 1.25 0.05
C SER A 50 5.14 1.81 -1.16
N ILE A 51 4.70 0.95 -2.07
CA ILE A 51 3.92 1.38 -3.24
C ILE A 51 2.49 1.80 -2.85
N THR A 52 1.94 1.28 -1.76
CA THR A 52 0.53 1.53 -1.38
C THR A 52 0.28 2.98 -0.98
N PRO A 53 1.11 3.64 -0.15
CA PRO A 53 0.96 5.06 0.13
C PRO A 53 1.04 5.94 -1.13
N GLU A 54 1.93 5.60 -2.06
CA GLU A 54 2.10 6.36 -3.29
C GLU A 54 0.88 6.25 -4.21
N ILE A 55 0.30 5.05 -4.32
CA ILE A 55 -0.96 4.86 -5.07
C ILE A 55 -2.12 5.57 -4.36
N TYR A 56 -2.19 5.45 -3.03
CA TYR A 56 -3.28 6.05 -2.25
C TYR A 56 -3.32 7.58 -2.39
N ARG A 57 -2.16 8.24 -2.42
CA ARG A 57 -2.06 9.69 -2.63
C ARG A 57 -2.59 10.17 -3.99
N LEU A 58 -2.68 9.29 -4.99
CA LEU A 58 -3.25 9.61 -6.30
C LEU A 58 -4.78 9.51 -6.31
N LEU A 59 -5.37 8.90 -5.28
CA LEU A 59 -6.81 8.75 -5.17
C LEU A 59 -7.40 9.97 -4.44
N PRO A 60 -8.56 10.48 -4.85
CA PRO A 60 -9.24 11.60 -4.20
C PRO A 60 -9.99 11.14 -2.94
N ASN A 61 -9.36 10.30 -2.15
CA ASN A 61 -9.92 9.73 -0.93
C ASN A 61 -9.18 10.29 0.28
N GLY A 62 -9.88 10.46 1.39
CA GLY A 62 -9.31 10.71 2.70
C GLY A 62 -9.84 9.69 3.70
N THR A 63 -9.12 9.50 4.78
CA THR A 63 -9.55 8.75 5.97
C THR A 63 -9.41 9.66 7.18
N ASP A 64 -9.84 9.20 8.35
CA ASP A 64 -9.61 9.93 9.60
C ASP A 64 -8.11 10.19 9.84
N PHE A 65 -7.25 9.31 9.34
CA PHE A 65 -5.81 9.50 9.40
C PHE A 65 -5.31 10.76 8.69
N THR A 66 -6.02 11.21 7.64
CA THR A 66 -5.71 12.45 6.93
C THR A 66 -5.74 13.66 7.88
N VAL A 67 -6.72 13.69 8.78
CA VAL A 67 -6.85 14.76 9.78
C VAL A 67 -5.63 14.79 10.72
N PHE A 68 -5.13 13.61 11.12
CA PHE A 68 -3.94 13.51 11.95
C PHE A 68 -2.68 13.96 11.20
N LEU A 69 -2.53 13.59 9.94
CA LEU A 69 -1.42 14.04 9.10
C LEU A 69 -1.41 15.55 8.87
N GLU A 70 -2.58 16.18 8.66
CA GLU A 70 -2.73 17.63 8.52
C GLU A 70 -2.33 18.38 9.80
N ASN A 71 -2.42 17.71 10.96
CA ASN A 71 -1.97 18.24 12.25
C ASN A 71 -0.54 17.80 12.62
N ASN A 72 0.23 17.26 11.65
CA ASN A 72 1.62 16.79 11.81
C ASN A 72 1.78 15.67 12.86
N LEU A 73 0.76 14.87 13.07
CA LEU A 73 0.86 13.69 13.93
C LEU A 73 1.52 12.52 13.18
N THR A 74 2.21 11.71 13.95
CA THR A 74 2.95 10.54 13.44
C THR A 74 2.12 9.29 13.64
N GLY A 75 2.16 8.37 12.67
CA GLY A 75 1.43 7.12 12.81
C GLY A 75 1.32 6.28 11.53
N ILE A 76 0.41 5.32 11.59
CA ILE A 76 0.09 4.38 10.54
C ILE A 76 -1.42 4.27 10.30
N ASN A 77 -1.76 3.87 9.10
CA ASN A 77 -3.14 3.61 8.67
C ASN A 77 -3.25 2.18 8.12
N ILE A 78 -4.15 1.39 8.69
CA ILE A 78 -4.33 -0.02 8.36
C ILE A 78 -5.77 -0.24 7.93
N SER A 79 -5.99 -1.00 6.84
CA SER A 79 -7.33 -1.27 6.29
C SER A 79 -7.45 -2.67 5.72
N VAL A 80 -8.65 -3.25 5.76
CA VAL A 80 -9.03 -4.37 4.90
C VAL A 80 -9.71 -3.85 3.64
N LEU A 81 -9.52 -4.54 2.51
CA LEU A 81 -9.97 -4.08 1.20
C LEU A 81 -10.90 -5.06 0.48
N ASP A 82 -10.90 -6.34 0.85
CA ASP A 82 -11.75 -7.35 0.22
C ASP A 82 -13.19 -7.24 0.75
N GLY A 83 -14.17 -7.66 -0.05
CA GLY A 83 -15.58 -7.47 0.28
C GLY A 83 -16.02 -6.01 0.14
N PHE A 84 -15.32 -5.24 -0.71
CA PHE A 84 -15.59 -3.81 -0.90
C PHE A 84 -16.98 -3.53 -1.49
N GLU A 85 -17.66 -4.51 -2.05
CA GLU A 85 -19.04 -4.42 -2.48
C GLU A 85 -20.00 -4.12 -1.33
N ASN A 86 -19.62 -4.44 -0.11
CA ASN A 86 -20.38 -4.12 1.09
C ASN A 86 -20.19 -2.67 1.56
N TYR A 87 -19.10 -2.02 1.13
CA TYR A 87 -18.71 -0.70 1.59
C TYR A 87 -19.80 0.36 1.32
N HIS A 88 -20.14 1.11 2.35
CA HIS A 88 -21.22 2.09 2.35
C HIS A 88 -22.61 1.51 1.97
N THR A 89 -22.86 0.26 2.31
CA THR A 89 -24.16 -0.41 2.17
C THR A 89 -24.66 -0.94 3.51
N PRO A 90 -25.93 -1.35 3.65
CA PRO A 90 -26.41 -2.02 4.85
C PRO A 90 -25.72 -3.36 5.17
N ASN A 91 -24.98 -3.93 4.20
CA ASN A 91 -24.18 -5.14 4.40
C ASN A 91 -22.82 -4.85 5.07
N ASP A 92 -22.43 -3.59 5.19
CA ASP A 92 -21.28 -3.17 5.98
C ASP A 92 -21.68 -3.16 7.47
N ASN A 93 -21.70 -4.35 8.05
CA ASN A 93 -22.16 -4.61 9.39
C ASN A 93 -21.33 -5.74 10.04
N PRO A 94 -21.39 -5.90 11.37
CA PRO A 94 -20.61 -6.91 12.10
C PRO A 94 -20.84 -8.35 11.63
N ASP A 95 -22.03 -8.71 11.15
CA ASP A 95 -22.35 -10.08 10.73
C ASP A 95 -21.62 -10.50 9.46
N ASN A 96 -21.22 -9.51 8.64
CA ASN A 96 -20.46 -9.71 7.41
C ASN A 96 -18.96 -9.47 7.59
N LEU A 97 -18.53 -9.05 8.77
CA LEU A 97 -17.11 -8.81 9.04
C LEU A 97 -16.38 -10.13 9.28
N SER A 98 -15.26 -10.32 8.59
CA SER A 98 -14.44 -11.53 8.71
C SER A 98 -13.68 -11.59 10.03
N ASP A 99 -13.89 -12.63 10.84
CA ASP A 99 -13.13 -12.89 12.07
C ASP A 99 -11.62 -13.00 11.80
N LYS A 100 -11.24 -13.56 10.64
CA LYS A 100 -9.83 -13.67 10.24
C LYS A 100 -9.21 -12.30 9.99
N SER A 101 -9.98 -11.37 9.44
CA SER A 101 -9.54 -9.99 9.23
C SER A 101 -9.37 -9.27 10.55
N MET A 102 -10.31 -9.44 11.48
CA MET A 102 -10.23 -8.89 12.83
C MET A 102 -9.02 -9.45 13.59
N GLN A 103 -8.77 -10.77 13.48
CA GLN A 103 -7.59 -11.39 14.06
C GLN A 103 -6.31 -10.79 13.45
N HIS A 104 -6.27 -10.54 12.14
CA HIS A 104 -5.09 -9.99 11.49
C HIS A 104 -4.82 -8.52 11.90
N TYR A 105 -5.86 -7.71 12.12
CA TYR A 105 -5.68 -6.40 12.77
C TYR A 105 -5.06 -6.55 14.16
N GLY A 106 -5.57 -7.48 14.97
CA GLY A 106 -5.03 -7.76 16.29
C GLY A 106 -3.57 -8.20 16.26
N ASP A 107 -3.22 -9.11 15.35
CA ASP A 107 -1.85 -9.62 15.16
C ASP A 107 -0.87 -8.51 14.74
N GLN A 108 -1.35 -7.45 14.09
CA GLN A 108 -0.52 -6.30 13.77
C GLN A 108 -0.49 -5.25 14.90
N VAL A 109 -1.65 -4.84 15.38
CA VAL A 109 -1.77 -3.68 16.27
C VAL A 109 -1.31 -3.99 17.69
N LEU A 110 -1.67 -5.16 18.23
CA LEU A 110 -1.37 -5.48 19.63
C LEU A 110 0.13 -5.54 19.95
N PRO A 111 0.99 -6.16 19.11
CA PRO A 111 2.43 -6.12 19.33
C PRO A 111 3.01 -4.71 19.25
N ILE A 112 2.52 -3.87 18.31
CA ILE A 112 2.92 -2.47 18.19
C ILE A 112 2.61 -1.70 19.47
N VAL A 113 1.39 -1.84 19.98
CA VAL A 113 0.97 -1.18 21.23
C VAL A 113 1.80 -1.66 22.41
N ARG A 114 2.06 -2.97 22.52
CA ARG A 114 2.90 -3.54 23.58
C ARG A 114 4.32 -2.99 23.52
N GLU A 115 4.93 -2.96 22.36
CA GLU A 115 6.26 -2.40 22.14
C GLU A 115 6.30 -0.91 22.51
N PHE A 116 5.32 -0.13 22.05
CA PHE A 116 5.23 1.30 22.36
C PHE A 116 5.15 1.57 23.86
N VAL A 117 4.35 0.80 24.60
CA VAL A 117 4.11 1.03 26.04
C VAL A 117 5.24 0.47 26.91
N SER A 118 5.89 -0.63 26.49
CA SER A 118 6.88 -1.30 27.33
C SER A 118 8.33 -0.87 27.08
N ASN A 119 8.62 -0.28 25.93
CA ASN A 119 9.96 0.14 25.57
C ASN A 119 10.20 1.61 25.89
N GLU A 120 11.11 1.88 26.84
CA GLU A 120 11.47 3.23 27.29
C GLU A 120 11.87 4.18 26.15
N LYS A 121 12.35 3.66 25.03
CA LYS A 121 12.66 4.43 23.82
C LYS A 121 11.49 5.34 23.41
N TYR A 122 10.27 4.86 23.53
CA TYR A 122 9.05 5.57 23.09
C TYR A 122 8.47 6.51 24.15
N SER A 123 9.09 6.58 25.35
CA SER A 123 8.75 7.59 26.35
C SER A 123 9.20 9.01 25.94
N ASN A 124 10.16 9.09 25.01
CA ASN A 124 10.58 10.37 24.44
C ASN A 124 9.82 10.60 23.10
N PRO A 125 8.97 11.64 23.00
CA PRO A 125 8.25 11.94 21.75
C PRO A 125 9.17 12.25 20.57
N ASP A 126 10.38 12.77 20.82
CA ASP A 126 11.36 13.11 19.78
C ASP A 126 11.84 11.87 18.99
N VAL A 127 11.57 10.66 19.48
CA VAL A 127 11.92 9.41 18.76
C VAL A 127 11.29 9.35 17.37
N PHE A 128 10.15 10.00 17.18
CA PHE A 128 9.44 10.05 15.92
C PHE A 128 9.83 11.22 15.03
N GLU A 129 10.69 12.13 15.50
CA GLU A 129 11.23 13.25 14.70
C GLU A 129 12.32 12.78 13.72
N SER A 130 11.99 11.78 12.90
CA SER A 130 12.87 11.37 11.82
C SER A 130 12.78 12.34 10.65
N LYS A 131 13.89 12.52 9.94
CA LYS A 131 13.93 13.21 8.63
C LYS A 131 14.16 12.23 7.48
N GLU A 132 14.10 10.95 7.77
CA GLU A 132 14.42 9.88 6.83
C GLU A 132 13.20 9.04 6.50
N ASP A 133 13.04 8.71 5.23
CA ASP A 133 12.11 7.70 4.77
C ASP A 133 12.84 6.39 4.49
N SER A 134 12.17 5.29 4.78
CA SER A 134 12.57 3.96 4.41
C SER A 134 11.62 3.38 3.36
N ILE A 135 12.16 2.52 2.51
CA ILE A 135 11.40 1.67 1.61
C ILE A 135 11.12 0.38 2.35
N PHE A 136 9.92 -0.14 2.24
CA PHE A 136 9.47 -1.31 2.96
C PHE A 136 8.55 -2.18 2.13
N PHE A 137 8.55 -3.46 2.43
CA PHE A 137 7.61 -4.44 1.89
C PHE A 137 7.58 -5.69 2.75
N THR A 138 6.50 -6.45 2.62
CA THR A 138 6.35 -7.76 3.24
C THR A 138 6.70 -8.85 2.23
N LEU A 139 7.54 -9.80 2.64
CA LEU A 139 7.87 -10.99 1.88
C LEU A 139 7.55 -12.23 2.74
N GLY A 140 6.51 -12.95 2.39
CA GLY A 140 5.95 -13.99 3.27
C GLY A 140 5.48 -13.38 4.59
N ASN A 141 6.06 -13.78 5.69
CA ASN A 141 5.77 -13.24 7.03
C ASN A 141 6.87 -12.29 7.54
N GLN A 142 7.78 -11.87 6.66
CA GLN A 142 8.89 -11.00 7.06
C GLN A 142 8.65 -9.58 6.58
N PHE A 143 8.78 -8.63 7.49
CA PHE A 143 8.83 -7.22 7.17
C PHE A 143 10.27 -6.85 6.80
N ILE A 144 10.45 -6.33 5.60
CA ILE A 144 11.75 -5.91 5.08
C ILE A 144 11.71 -4.42 4.86
N ARG A 145 12.72 -3.72 5.38
CA ARG A 145 12.89 -2.29 5.14
C ARG A 145 14.35 -1.91 4.91
N TYR A 146 14.56 -0.85 4.16
CA TYR A 146 15.88 -0.30 3.89
C TYR A 146 15.81 1.17 3.50
N SER A 147 16.95 1.87 3.59
CA SER A 147 17.02 3.30 3.31
C SER A 147 16.86 3.61 1.82
N LYS A 148 16.43 4.84 1.49
CA LYS A 148 16.44 5.33 0.11
C LYS A 148 17.83 5.26 -0.54
N ASN A 149 18.89 5.46 0.24
CA ASN A 149 20.27 5.34 -0.26
C ASN A 149 20.60 3.89 -0.65
N THR A 150 20.21 2.92 0.17
CA THR A 150 20.33 1.49 -0.17
C THR A 150 19.59 1.17 -1.47
N ASN A 151 18.39 1.73 -1.66
CA ASN A 151 17.64 1.56 -2.89
C ASN A 151 18.40 2.07 -4.13
N MET A 152 19.01 3.24 -4.02
CA MET A 152 19.83 3.79 -5.12
C MET A 152 21.01 2.89 -5.45
N VAL A 153 21.69 2.33 -4.44
CA VAL A 153 22.77 1.35 -4.64
C VAL A 153 22.25 0.08 -5.33
N LEU A 154 21.11 -0.46 -4.90
CA LEU A 154 20.49 -1.63 -5.53
C LEU A 154 20.13 -1.36 -6.99
N LEU A 155 19.54 -0.21 -7.29
CA LEU A 155 19.23 0.19 -8.66
C LEU A 155 20.51 0.32 -9.52
N ALA A 156 21.57 0.88 -8.98
CA ALA A 156 22.86 0.97 -9.68
C ALA A 156 23.45 -0.42 -9.96
N LEU A 157 23.38 -1.35 -9.00
CA LEU A 157 23.82 -2.73 -9.18
C LEU A 157 23.00 -3.48 -10.24
N ILE A 158 21.69 -3.26 -10.26
CA ILE A 158 20.81 -3.82 -11.31
C ILE A 158 21.20 -3.27 -12.68
N ALA A 159 21.39 -1.96 -12.79
CA ALA A 159 21.81 -1.33 -14.05
C ALA A 159 23.17 -1.87 -14.54
N LEU A 160 24.16 -1.99 -13.65
CA LEU A 160 25.46 -2.58 -13.98
C LEU A 160 25.35 -4.05 -14.41
N SER A 161 24.49 -4.83 -13.73
CA SER A 161 24.23 -6.22 -14.08
C SER A 161 23.61 -6.36 -15.47
N ILE A 162 22.69 -5.46 -15.83
CA ILE A 162 22.09 -5.42 -17.18
C ILE A 162 23.17 -5.06 -18.22
N LEU A 163 24.00 -4.05 -17.96
CA LEU A 163 25.09 -3.68 -18.86
C LEU A 163 26.10 -4.81 -19.05
N PHE A 164 26.44 -5.50 -17.96
CA PHE A 164 27.29 -6.69 -18.01
C PHE A 164 26.67 -7.82 -18.84
N ALA A 165 25.39 -8.10 -18.64
CA ALA A 165 24.66 -9.11 -19.41
C ALA A 165 24.62 -8.76 -20.91
N ILE A 166 24.35 -7.51 -21.27
CA ILE A 166 24.37 -7.01 -22.65
C ILE A 166 25.74 -7.26 -23.29
N LYS A 167 26.82 -6.92 -22.57
CA LYS A 167 28.19 -7.12 -23.03
C LYS A 167 28.54 -8.61 -23.18
N LYS A 168 28.23 -9.43 -22.16
CA LYS A 168 28.52 -10.87 -22.15
C LYS A 168 27.77 -11.64 -23.25
N LEU A 169 26.53 -11.28 -23.50
CA LEU A 169 25.69 -11.89 -24.54
C LEU A 169 25.96 -11.33 -25.95
N ASN A 170 26.93 -10.44 -26.07
CA ASN A 170 27.34 -9.81 -27.35
C ASN A 170 26.12 -9.20 -28.09
N ILE A 171 25.24 -8.55 -27.34
CA ILE A 171 24.03 -7.95 -27.90
C ILE A 171 24.44 -6.65 -28.62
N THR A 172 24.85 -6.76 -29.88
CA THR A 172 25.35 -5.64 -30.67
C THR A 172 24.28 -4.83 -31.38
N ASN A 173 23.11 -5.42 -31.55
CA ASN A 173 22.04 -4.79 -32.32
C ASN A 173 21.06 -4.01 -31.44
N ILE A 174 21.50 -2.81 -31.03
CA ILE A 174 20.69 -1.89 -30.21
C ILE A 174 19.31 -1.58 -30.82
N LYS A 175 19.23 -1.55 -32.17
CA LYS A 175 17.97 -1.30 -32.87
C LYS A 175 16.95 -2.42 -32.62
N LYS A 176 17.40 -3.69 -32.56
CA LYS A 176 16.54 -4.82 -32.18
C LYS A 176 16.03 -4.66 -30.75
N ILE A 177 16.92 -4.34 -29.80
CA ILE A 177 16.53 -4.14 -28.40
C ILE A 177 15.48 -3.04 -28.29
N LEU A 178 15.75 -1.87 -28.88
CA LEU A 178 14.80 -0.74 -28.87
C LEU A 178 13.45 -1.12 -29.52
N LYS A 179 13.47 -1.90 -30.60
CA LYS A 179 12.25 -2.41 -31.23
C LYS A 179 11.48 -3.34 -30.30
N TYR A 180 12.15 -4.25 -29.58
CA TYR A 180 11.48 -5.13 -28.61
C TYR A 180 10.91 -4.36 -27.43
N ILE A 181 11.68 -3.44 -26.85
CA ILE A 181 11.21 -2.57 -25.78
C ILE A 181 10.00 -1.76 -26.25
N GLY A 182 10.09 -1.09 -27.39
CA GLY A 182 8.99 -0.28 -27.93
C GLY A 182 7.72 -1.11 -28.18
N ARG A 183 7.87 -2.32 -28.73
CA ARG A 183 6.75 -3.22 -28.96
C ARG A 183 6.10 -3.68 -27.66
N ASN A 184 6.91 -4.10 -26.67
CA ASN A 184 6.39 -4.54 -25.39
C ASN A 184 5.73 -3.38 -24.62
N SER A 185 6.34 -2.18 -24.65
CA SER A 185 5.72 -0.98 -24.08
C SER A 185 4.38 -0.67 -24.74
N LEU A 186 4.29 -0.79 -26.07
CA LEU A 186 3.03 -0.60 -26.79
C LEU A 186 1.98 -1.61 -26.35
N TYR A 187 2.33 -2.90 -26.25
CA TYR A 187 1.41 -3.93 -25.77
C TYR A 187 0.94 -3.62 -24.35
N THR A 188 1.85 -3.26 -23.44
CA THR A 188 1.49 -2.87 -22.08
C THR A 188 0.51 -1.69 -22.07
N LEU A 189 0.79 -0.64 -22.85
CA LEU A 189 -0.10 0.53 -22.95
C LEU A 189 -1.48 0.17 -23.51
N VAL A 190 -1.53 -0.68 -24.54
CA VAL A 190 -2.79 -1.15 -25.13
C VAL A 190 -3.56 -1.98 -24.10
N THR A 191 -2.90 -2.92 -23.41
CA THR A 191 -3.55 -3.76 -22.38
C THR A 191 -4.10 -2.92 -21.23
N VAL A 192 -3.32 -1.97 -20.71
CA VAL A 192 -3.76 -1.05 -19.66
C VAL A 192 -4.94 -0.19 -20.16
N GLY A 193 -4.85 0.32 -21.40
CA GLY A 193 -5.93 1.11 -21.99
C GLY A 193 -7.22 0.32 -22.18
N LEU A 194 -7.13 -0.93 -22.64
CA LEU A 194 -8.28 -1.82 -22.78
C LEU A 194 -8.86 -2.19 -21.41
N GLY A 195 -8.01 -2.52 -20.43
CA GLY A 195 -8.43 -2.81 -19.06
C GLY A 195 -9.15 -1.60 -18.43
N TYR A 196 -8.61 -0.40 -18.60
CA TYR A 196 -9.26 0.82 -18.16
C TYR A 196 -10.61 1.03 -18.85
N GLY A 197 -10.66 0.89 -20.18
CA GLY A 197 -11.90 1.03 -20.96
C GLY A 197 -12.96 0.03 -20.51
N LEU A 198 -12.58 -1.24 -20.32
CA LEU A 198 -13.48 -2.27 -19.81
C LEU A 198 -13.98 -1.96 -18.41
N SER A 199 -13.09 -1.56 -17.51
CA SER A 199 -13.46 -1.14 -16.15
C SER A 199 -14.49 0.01 -16.17
N ARG A 200 -14.30 1.00 -17.04
CA ARG A 200 -15.25 2.13 -17.17
C ARG A 200 -16.58 1.70 -17.77
N LEU A 201 -16.55 0.81 -18.75
CA LEU A 201 -17.76 0.24 -19.33
C LEU A 201 -18.57 -0.53 -18.28
N LEU A 202 -17.92 -1.37 -17.48
CA LEU A 202 -18.56 -2.10 -16.40
C LEU A 202 -19.13 -1.15 -15.32
N ALA A 203 -18.40 -0.08 -14.97
CA ALA A 203 -18.89 0.93 -14.05
C ALA A 203 -20.19 1.57 -14.56
N LEU A 204 -20.25 1.93 -15.85
CA LEU A 204 -21.47 2.48 -16.47
C LEU A 204 -22.63 1.49 -16.48
N ILE A 205 -22.38 0.22 -16.80
CA ILE A 205 -23.41 -0.84 -16.77
C ILE A 205 -23.99 -0.99 -15.36
N ASN A 206 -23.14 -0.81 -14.33
CA ASN A 206 -23.53 -0.85 -12.92
C ASN A 206 -24.11 0.50 -12.41
N GLY A 207 -24.44 1.43 -13.31
CA GLY A 207 -25.01 2.72 -12.94
C GLY A 207 -24.04 3.66 -12.21
N ARG A 208 -22.73 3.40 -12.28
CA ARG A 208 -21.70 4.24 -11.69
C ARG A 208 -21.22 5.30 -12.68
N LYS A 209 -20.60 6.37 -12.16
CA LYS A 209 -20.02 7.42 -13.00
C LYS A 209 -18.77 6.91 -13.74
N PHE A 210 -18.45 7.52 -14.88
CA PHE A 210 -17.29 7.18 -15.70
C PHE A 210 -15.94 7.53 -15.06
N GLU A 211 -15.93 8.32 -14.00
CA GLU A 211 -14.71 8.76 -13.30
C GLU A 211 -13.96 7.59 -12.70
N ILE A 212 -12.62 7.66 -12.67
CA ILE A 212 -11.74 6.60 -12.16
C ILE A 212 -11.99 6.24 -10.68
N THR A 213 -12.52 7.19 -9.91
CA THR A 213 -12.87 7.05 -8.51
C THR A 213 -14.05 6.09 -8.25
N TYR A 214 -14.87 5.87 -9.28
CA TYR A 214 -16.02 4.98 -9.20
C TYR A 214 -15.65 3.62 -9.77
N LEU A 215 -15.12 2.75 -8.90
CA LEU A 215 -14.80 1.37 -9.26
C LEU A 215 -16.08 0.62 -9.65
N PRO A 216 -16.02 -0.29 -10.64
CA PRO A 216 -17.12 -1.18 -10.94
C PRO A 216 -17.33 -2.12 -9.75
N LEU A 217 -18.58 -2.33 -9.34
CA LEU A 217 -18.93 -3.37 -8.37
C LEU A 217 -18.97 -4.70 -9.15
N ILE A 218 -17.92 -5.48 -9.04
CA ILE A 218 -17.81 -6.78 -9.69
C ILE A 218 -17.82 -7.84 -8.60
N LYS A 219 -18.86 -8.65 -8.58
CA LYS A 219 -18.89 -9.87 -7.77
C LYS A 219 -18.00 -10.91 -8.47
N PHE A 220 -17.15 -11.60 -7.71
CA PHE A 220 -16.19 -12.59 -8.23
C PHE A 220 -15.04 -11.97 -9.05
N GLU A 221 -14.49 -10.86 -8.60
CA GLU A 221 -13.33 -10.20 -9.23
C GLU A 221 -12.12 -11.13 -9.38
N ASP A 222 -11.89 -12.03 -8.43
CA ASP A 222 -10.82 -13.04 -8.47
C ASP A 222 -10.93 -13.96 -9.70
N VAL A 223 -12.14 -14.33 -10.09
CA VAL A 223 -12.38 -15.17 -11.27
C VAL A 223 -12.06 -14.40 -12.54
N ILE A 224 -12.42 -13.12 -12.59
CA ILE A 224 -12.10 -12.25 -13.73
C ILE A 224 -10.59 -12.05 -13.84
N PHE A 225 -9.91 -11.85 -12.71
CA PHE A 225 -8.46 -11.70 -12.65
C PHE A 225 -7.74 -12.95 -13.17
N ILE A 226 -8.18 -14.16 -12.78
CA ILE A 226 -7.63 -15.41 -13.27
C ILE A 226 -7.82 -15.54 -14.80
N ILE A 227 -8.99 -15.19 -15.32
CA ILE A 227 -9.27 -15.26 -16.78
C ILE A 227 -8.33 -14.32 -17.55
N VAL A 228 -8.08 -13.12 -17.04
CA VAL A 228 -7.21 -12.12 -17.71
C VAL A 228 -5.72 -12.53 -17.68
N ILE A 229 -5.28 -13.29 -16.67
CA ILE A 229 -3.88 -13.75 -16.58
C ILE A 229 -3.61 -14.99 -17.46
N GLN A 230 -4.64 -15.78 -17.77
CA GLN A 230 -4.47 -17.01 -18.58
C GLN A 230 -4.42 -16.77 -20.09
N GLU A 231 -4.69 -15.56 -20.59
CA GLU A 231 -4.50 -15.13 -21.97
C GLU A 231 -3.15 -14.40 -22.16
#